data_4b829a33ec516689f3944176d68b5924
#
_entry.id   4b829a33ec516689f3944176d68b5924
#
_cell.length_a   1.000
_cell.length_b   1.000
_cell.length_c   1.000
_cell.angle_alpha   90.00
_cell.angle_beta   90.00
_cell.angle_gamma   90.00
#
_symmetry.space_group_name_H-M   'P 1'
#
loop_
_entity.id
_entity.type
_entity.pdbx_description
1 polymer ?
#
loop_
_entity_poly.entity_id
_entity_poly.type
_entity_poly.pdbx_seq_one_letter_code
_entity_poly.pdbx_strand_id
1 'polypeptide(L)'
;MSDNISIEPLGDDPAENLDRFIVEAMEQGCVWGLQGPQGWALSGSDEHEDIDVMPFWSQESFARAHCQDDWKDYEAVAIDLEEFLEDWLPGMHEDVLLVGVNWNLDLEGEELEPLDLLEEFEQEMSD
;
A
#
# COMPACT_ATOMS: atom_id res chain seq x y z
N MET A 1 17.32 11.17 20.34
CA MET A 1 17.08 10.94 20.04
C MET A 1 16.83 10.48 19.44
N SER A 2 16.67 10.33 19.06
CA SER A 2 16.36 10.03 18.46
C SER A 2 16.06 9.50 17.94
N ASP A 3 15.59 9.48 17.90
CA ASP A 3 15.10 8.98 17.39
C ASP A 3 15.15 8.78 16.45
N ASN A 4 15.34 9.04 16.17
CA ASN A 4 15.46 8.94 15.18
C ASN A 4 15.35 8.07 14.41
N ILE A 5 14.71 7.97 14.36
CA ILE A 5 14.37 6.99 13.58
C ILE A 5 14.41 7.26 12.23
N SER A 6 15.29 6.83 11.59
CA SER A 6 15.34 7.09 10.24
C SER A 6 14.65 6.04 9.53
N ILE A 7 13.44 6.28 9.21
CA ILE A 7 12.78 5.50 8.21
C ILE A 7 13.30 6.04 6.89
N GLU A 8 13.98 5.21 6.16
CA GLU A 8 14.48 5.64 4.85
C GLU A 8 13.33 5.90 3.90
N PRO A 9 13.38 6.99 3.13
CA PRO A 9 12.32 7.23 2.12
C PRO A 9 12.34 6.13 1.07
N LEU A 10 11.19 6.00 0.39
CA LEU A 10 11.08 5.02 -0.68
C LEU A 10 11.96 5.42 -1.85
N GLY A 11 12.56 4.42 -2.48
CA GLY A 11 13.46 4.66 -3.61
C GLY A 11 12.74 4.56 -4.95
N ASP A 12 13.52 4.45 -6.01
CA ASP A 12 12.98 4.37 -7.36
C ASP A 12 12.79 2.94 -7.84
N ASP A 13 13.17 1.96 -7.03
CA ASP A 13 13.06 0.55 -7.43
C ASP A 13 11.76 -0.05 -6.89
N PRO A 14 10.77 -0.27 -7.76
CA PRO A 14 9.48 -0.81 -7.29
C PRO A 14 9.59 -2.17 -6.62
N ALA A 15 10.50 -3.02 -7.09
CA ALA A 15 10.66 -4.35 -6.50
C ALA A 15 11.19 -4.26 -5.08
N GLU A 16 12.13 -3.36 -4.83
CA GLU A 16 12.66 -3.16 -3.50
C GLU A 16 11.60 -2.56 -2.58
N ASN A 17 10.80 -1.65 -3.10
CA ASN A 17 9.72 -1.04 -2.33
C ASN A 17 8.64 -2.07 -1.98
N LEU A 18 8.39 -3.01 -2.86
CA LEU A 18 7.47 -4.12 -2.58
C LEU A 18 8.00 -5.00 -1.45
N ASP A 19 9.28 -5.36 -1.49
CA ASP A 19 9.88 -6.15 -0.43
C ASP A 19 9.78 -5.44 0.90
N ARG A 20 10.02 -4.13 0.91
CA ARG A 20 9.88 -3.33 2.13
C ARG A 20 8.44 -3.32 2.63
N PHE A 21 7.48 -3.22 1.71
CA PHE A 21 6.08 -3.23 2.09
C PHE A 21 5.74 -4.50 2.86
N ILE A 22 6.14 -5.65 2.34
CA ILE A 22 5.82 -6.93 2.98
C ILE A 22 6.50 -7.05 4.34
N VAL A 23 7.80 -6.80 4.39
CA VAL A 23 8.55 -6.95 5.65
C VAL A 23 8.05 -5.97 6.71
N GLU A 24 7.89 -4.70 6.34
CA GLU A 24 7.51 -3.69 7.31
C GLU A 24 6.07 -3.86 7.78
N ALA A 25 5.18 -4.27 6.88
CA ALA A 25 3.79 -4.54 7.26
C ALA A 25 3.72 -5.69 8.25
N MET A 26 4.52 -6.73 8.03
CA MET A 26 4.55 -7.87 8.95
C MET A 26 5.14 -7.49 10.31
N GLU A 27 6.14 -6.63 10.32
CA GLU A 27 6.75 -6.20 11.57
C GLU A 27 5.81 -5.32 12.40
N GLN A 28 5.03 -4.47 11.72
CA GLN A 28 4.12 -3.57 12.42
C GLN A 28 2.75 -4.18 12.66
N GLY A 29 2.38 -5.16 11.87
CA GLY A 29 1.06 -5.77 11.95
C GLY A 29 -0.04 -4.93 11.33
N CYS A 30 0.31 -3.98 10.45
CA CYS A 30 -0.67 -3.15 9.78
C CYS A 30 -0.13 -2.57 8.48
N VAL A 31 -1.05 -2.13 7.63
CA VAL A 31 -0.72 -1.36 6.44
C VAL A 31 -1.50 -0.04 6.52
N TRP A 32 -1.09 0.93 5.71
CA TRP A 32 -1.69 2.26 5.75
C TRP A 32 -2.32 2.58 4.40
N GLY A 33 -3.57 3.01 4.40
CA GLY A 33 -4.25 3.49 3.21
C GLY A 33 -4.62 4.95 3.38
N LEU A 34 -5.18 5.56 2.35
CA LEU A 34 -5.65 6.93 2.41
C LEU A 34 -7.18 6.93 2.29
N GLN A 35 -7.84 7.49 3.27
CA GLN A 35 -9.29 7.58 3.28
C GLN A 35 -9.73 9.03 3.17
N GLY A 36 -10.60 9.31 2.22
CA GLY A 36 -11.11 10.64 1.99
C GLY A 36 -12.61 10.72 2.21
N PRO A 37 -13.20 11.87 1.90
CA PRO A 37 -14.64 12.08 2.13
C PRO A 37 -15.54 11.12 1.36
N GLN A 38 -15.07 10.60 0.25
CA GLN A 38 -15.88 9.73 -0.59
C GLN A 38 -15.41 8.28 -0.59
N GLY A 39 -14.41 7.95 0.21
CA GLY A 39 -13.90 6.60 0.30
C GLY A 39 -12.38 6.56 0.21
N TRP A 40 -11.85 5.39 -0.12
CA TRP A 40 -10.41 5.18 -0.17
C TRP A 40 -9.81 5.72 -1.47
N ALA A 41 -8.55 6.13 -1.40
CA ALA A 41 -7.86 6.67 -2.57
C ALA A 41 -7.76 5.62 -3.66
N LEU A 42 -8.02 6.03 -4.88
CA LEU A 42 -7.89 5.18 -6.06
C LEU A 42 -7.14 5.96 -7.13
N SER A 43 -6.38 5.25 -7.93
CA SER A 43 -5.66 5.84 -9.05
C SER A 43 -5.83 4.93 -10.25
N GLY A 44 -5.74 5.48 -11.45
CA GLY A 44 -5.79 4.66 -12.65
C GLY A 44 -4.54 3.79 -12.77
N SER A 45 -4.70 2.59 -13.29
CA SER A 45 -3.56 1.72 -13.52
C SER A 45 -2.75 2.20 -14.72
N ASP A 46 -1.43 2.13 -14.61
CA ASP A 46 -0.55 2.44 -15.75
C ASP A 46 -0.54 1.29 -16.75
N GLU A 47 -0.89 0.09 -16.31
CA GLU A 47 -0.82 -1.10 -17.15
C GLU A 47 -2.17 -1.53 -17.73
N HIS A 48 -3.25 -1.14 -17.06
CA HIS A 48 -4.60 -1.56 -17.44
C HIS A 48 -5.55 -0.37 -17.38
N GLU A 49 -5.85 0.22 -18.51
CA GLU A 49 -6.59 1.48 -18.59
C GLU A 49 -7.94 1.50 -17.89
N ASP A 50 -8.61 0.37 -17.82
CA ASP A 50 -9.95 0.30 -17.26
C ASP A 50 -9.99 -0.17 -15.80
N ILE A 51 -8.84 -0.35 -15.18
CA ILE A 51 -8.76 -0.87 -13.83
C ILE A 51 -8.17 0.17 -12.89
N ASP A 52 -8.78 0.33 -11.73
CA ASP A 52 -8.27 1.23 -10.71
C ASP A 52 -7.32 0.50 -9.77
N VAL A 53 -6.37 1.24 -9.22
CA VAL A 53 -5.40 0.74 -8.25
C VAL A 53 -5.66 1.42 -6.92
N MET A 54 -5.74 0.63 -5.85
CA MET A 54 -5.86 1.19 -4.51
C MET A 54 -4.47 1.11 -3.85
N PRO A 55 -3.85 2.26 -3.56
CA PRO A 55 -2.49 2.25 -3.01
C PRO A 55 -2.47 2.08 -1.50
N PHE A 56 -1.44 1.38 -1.04
CA PHE A 56 -1.20 1.17 0.38
C PHE A 56 0.29 1.35 0.67
N TRP A 57 0.60 1.68 1.92
CA TRP A 57 1.98 1.91 2.35
C TRP A 57 2.27 1.15 3.63
N SER A 58 3.52 0.82 3.85
CA SER A 58 3.94 0.09 5.04
C SER A 58 4.21 1.01 6.23
N GLN A 59 4.32 2.31 5.99
CA GLN A 59 4.59 3.29 7.05
C GLN A 59 3.62 4.45 6.96
N GLU A 60 3.19 4.95 8.11
CA GLU A 60 2.30 6.10 8.15
C GLU A 60 2.90 7.30 7.44
N SER A 61 4.20 7.54 7.64
CA SER A 61 4.86 8.69 7.03
C SER A 61 4.84 8.62 5.51
N PHE A 62 4.93 7.42 4.93
CA PHE A 62 4.86 7.28 3.48
C PHE A 62 3.45 7.64 2.98
N ALA A 63 2.44 7.15 3.68
CA ALA A 63 1.05 7.46 3.30
C ALA A 63 0.76 8.95 3.44
N ARG A 64 1.18 9.54 4.54
CA ARG A 64 0.94 10.97 4.80
C ARG A 64 1.60 11.87 3.78
N ALA A 65 2.73 11.45 3.25
CA ALA A 65 3.44 12.25 2.26
C ALA A 65 2.61 12.44 0.99
N HIS A 66 1.63 11.57 0.76
CA HIS A 66 0.74 11.68 -0.40
C HIS A 66 -0.54 12.47 -0.11
N CYS A 67 -0.73 12.96 1.12
CA CYS A 67 -1.91 13.75 1.47
C CYS A 67 -1.71 15.20 1.05
N GLN A 68 -1.55 15.39 -0.25
CA GLN A 68 -1.35 16.72 -0.84
C GLN A 68 -1.90 16.68 -2.26
N ASP A 69 -2.07 17.83 -2.86
CA ASP A 69 -2.63 17.94 -4.22
C ASP A 69 -3.98 17.23 -4.31
N ASP A 70 -4.10 16.22 -5.15
CA ASP A 70 -5.37 15.52 -5.36
C ASP A 70 -5.87 14.80 -4.10
N TRP A 71 -4.96 14.45 -3.19
CA TRP A 71 -5.31 13.71 -1.98
C TRP A 71 -5.15 14.55 -0.71
N LYS A 72 -5.23 15.86 -0.83
CA LYS A 72 -5.02 16.75 0.32
C LYS A 72 -6.09 16.60 1.40
N ASP A 73 -7.28 16.16 1.02
CA ASP A 73 -8.37 15.97 1.98
C ASP A 73 -8.44 14.55 2.53
N TYR A 74 -7.46 13.72 2.18
CA TYR A 74 -7.39 12.35 2.64
C TYR A 74 -6.51 12.26 3.88
N GLU A 75 -6.71 11.22 4.66
CA GLU A 75 -5.87 10.98 5.82
C GLU A 75 -5.38 9.55 5.83
N ALA A 76 -4.21 9.34 6.42
CA ALA A 76 -3.63 8.01 6.54
C ALA A 76 -4.37 7.23 7.62
N VAL A 77 -4.82 6.03 7.29
CA VAL A 77 -5.58 5.18 8.20
C VAL A 77 -4.90 3.82 8.26
N ALA A 78 -4.67 3.33 9.47
CA ALA A 78 -4.07 2.02 9.66
C ALA A 78 -5.10 0.92 9.46
N ILE A 79 -4.73 -0.13 8.79
CA ILE A 79 -5.56 -1.30 8.58
C ILE A 79 -4.81 -2.49 9.15
N ASP A 80 -5.43 -3.21 10.08
CA ASP A 80 -4.82 -4.38 10.67
C ASP A 80 -4.39 -5.35 9.56
N LEU A 81 -3.18 -5.89 9.65
CA LEU A 81 -2.65 -6.75 8.60
C LEU A 81 -3.52 -7.98 8.38
N GLU A 82 -3.99 -8.60 9.46
CA GLU A 82 -4.83 -9.78 9.35
C GLU A 82 -6.12 -9.46 8.59
N GLU A 83 -6.74 -8.32 8.92
CA GLU A 83 -7.95 -7.87 8.23
C GLU A 83 -7.64 -7.58 6.76
N PHE A 84 -6.50 -6.96 6.49
CA PHE A 84 -6.09 -6.65 5.13
C PHE A 84 -5.98 -7.94 4.29
N LEU A 85 -5.36 -8.97 4.87
CA LEU A 85 -5.17 -10.23 4.14
C LEU A 85 -6.45 -11.04 4.00
N GLU A 86 -7.33 -11.01 5.00
CA GLU A 86 -8.53 -11.85 4.99
C GLU A 86 -9.74 -11.20 4.38
N ASP A 87 -9.86 -9.89 4.51
CA ASP A 87 -11.05 -9.18 4.04
C ASP A 87 -10.77 -8.27 2.86
N TRP A 88 -9.71 -7.49 2.93
CA TRP A 88 -9.44 -6.47 1.91
C TRP A 88 -8.98 -7.06 0.58
N LEU A 89 -7.96 -7.92 0.63
CA LEU A 89 -7.44 -8.47 -0.62
C LEU A 89 -8.45 -9.31 -1.36
N PRO A 90 -9.18 -10.23 -0.69
CA PRO A 90 -10.24 -10.96 -1.39
C PRO A 90 -11.35 -10.06 -1.93
N GLY A 91 -11.73 -9.04 -1.15
CA GLY A 91 -12.75 -8.09 -1.60
C GLY A 91 -12.32 -7.30 -2.82
N MET A 92 -11.06 -6.86 -2.83
CA MET A 92 -10.52 -6.12 -3.97
C MET A 92 -10.45 -7.00 -5.21
N HIS A 93 -10.14 -8.29 -5.02
CA HIS A 93 -10.14 -9.23 -6.13
C HIS A 93 -11.54 -9.35 -6.74
N GLU A 94 -12.56 -9.42 -5.90
CA GLU A 94 -13.94 -9.49 -6.38
C GLU A 94 -14.36 -8.23 -7.11
N ASP A 95 -13.85 -7.08 -6.67
CA ASP A 95 -14.17 -5.79 -7.27
C ASP A 95 -13.29 -5.48 -8.48
N VAL A 96 -12.38 -6.36 -8.84
CA VAL A 96 -11.46 -6.22 -9.97
C VAL A 96 -10.58 -4.97 -9.80
N LEU A 97 -10.03 -4.82 -8.60
CA LEU A 97 -9.08 -3.73 -8.31
C LEU A 97 -7.66 -4.29 -8.22
N LEU A 98 -6.68 -3.42 -8.49
CA LEU A 98 -5.29 -3.76 -8.27
C LEU A 98 -4.81 -3.09 -6.98
N VAL A 99 -3.72 -3.62 -6.43
CA VAL A 99 -3.11 -3.08 -5.23
C VAL A 99 -1.83 -2.36 -5.61
N GLY A 100 -1.70 -1.11 -5.19
CA GLY A 100 -0.43 -0.41 -5.30
C GLY A 100 0.30 -0.51 -3.97
N VAL A 101 1.60 -0.78 -3.99
CA VAL A 101 2.36 -0.97 -2.75
C VAL A 101 3.55 -0.02 -2.71
N ASN A 102 3.63 0.73 -1.62
CA ASN A 102 4.76 1.63 -1.36
C ASN A 102 5.15 2.50 -2.56
N TRP A 103 4.15 3.16 -3.15
CA TRP A 103 4.43 4.11 -4.22
C TRP A 103 5.20 5.30 -3.66
N ASN A 104 6.24 5.73 -4.39
CA ASN A 104 6.99 6.91 -3.98
C ASN A 104 6.24 8.19 -4.35
N LEU A 105 6.86 9.35 -4.13
CA LEU A 105 6.19 10.62 -4.37
C LEU A 105 5.92 10.90 -5.84
N ASP A 106 6.56 10.17 -6.73
CA ASP A 106 6.29 10.26 -8.16
C ASP A 106 5.19 9.29 -8.59
N LEU A 107 4.56 8.63 -7.61
CA LEU A 107 3.51 7.62 -7.83
C LEU A 107 4.03 6.42 -8.62
N GLU A 108 5.28 6.09 -8.42
CA GLU A 108 5.91 4.93 -9.03
C GLU A 108 5.96 3.78 -8.04
N GLY A 109 5.60 2.59 -8.48
CA GLY A 109 5.64 1.41 -7.63
C GLY A 109 4.96 0.24 -8.32
N GLU A 110 4.96 -0.89 -7.63
CA GLU A 110 4.34 -2.10 -8.17
C GLU A 110 2.83 -2.05 -8.09
N GLU A 111 2.19 -2.58 -9.12
CA GLU A 111 0.75 -2.83 -9.11
C GLU A 111 0.59 -4.34 -9.18
N LEU A 112 -0.16 -4.91 -8.23
CA LEU A 112 -0.34 -6.36 -8.16
C LEU A 112 -1.81 -6.71 -8.10
N GLU A 113 -2.12 -7.92 -8.56
CA GLU A 113 -3.45 -8.44 -8.28
C GLU A 113 -3.53 -8.78 -6.80
N PRO A 114 -4.68 -8.54 -6.16
CA PRO A 114 -4.78 -8.76 -4.72
C PRO A 114 -4.40 -10.17 -4.27
N LEU A 115 -4.77 -11.18 -5.04
CA LEU A 115 -4.43 -12.56 -4.66
C LEU A 115 -2.95 -12.87 -4.81
N ASP A 116 -2.26 -12.19 -5.73
CA ASP A 116 -0.82 -12.34 -5.86
C ASP A 116 -0.10 -11.76 -4.65
N LEU A 117 -0.57 -10.61 -4.18
CA LEU A 117 0.01 -10.01 -2.98
C LEU A 117 -0.27 -10.88 -1.76
N LEU A 118 -1.48 -11.43 -1.67
CA LEU A 118 -1.82 -12.33 -0.58
C LEU A 118 -0.86 -13.53 -0.55
N GLU A 119 -0.56 -14.08 -1.73
CA GLU A 119 0.35 -15.20 -1.82
C GLU A 119 1.76 -14.83 -1.34
N GLU A 120 2.23 -13.64 -1.68
CA GLU A 120 3.53 -13.17 -1.22
C GLU A 120 3.60 -13.10 0.31
N PHE A 121 2.54 -12.59 0.94
CA PHE A 121 2.49 -12.56 2.39
C PHE A 121 2.45 -13.96 2.98
N GLU A 122 1.70 -14.86 2.38
CA GLU A 122 1.61 -16.23 2.88
C GLU A 122 2.94 -16.96 2.80
N GLN A 123 3.69 -16.71 1.76
CA GLN A 123 5.02 -17.31 1.63
C GLN A 123 5.98 -16.82 2.72
N GLU A 124 5.91 -15.54 3.04
CA GLU A 124 6.77 -15.00 4.10
C GLU A 124 6.36 -15.52 5.47
N MET A 125 5.07 -15.70 5.67
CA MET A 125 4.56 -16.18 6.96
C MET A 125 4.81 -17.66 7.19
N SER A 126 5.01 -18.45 6.13
CA SER A 126 5.19 -19.88 6.28
C SER A 126 6.63 -20.29 6.57
N ASP A 127 7.54 -19.35 6.63
CA ASP A 127 8.93 -19.65 6.97
C ASP A 127 9.13 -19.85 8.49
#